data_95e335f278fcba57d581277667206d27
#
_entry.id   95e335f278fcba57d581277667206d27
#
_cell.length_a   1.000
_cell.length_b   1.000
_cell.length_c   1.000
_cell.angle_alpha   90.00
_cell.angle_beta   90.00
_cell.angle_gamma   90.00
#
_symmetry.space_group_name_H-M   'P 1'
#
loop_
_entity.id
_entity.type
_entity.pdbx_description
1 polymer ?
#
loop_
_entity_poly.entity_id
_entity_poly.type
_entity_poly.pdbx_seq_one_letter_code
_entity_poly.pdbx_strand_id
1 'polypeptide(L)'
;MERGRTEIACILPSISDQFSLSMVNGILSAFPMDSYICHLFQSFNPSLENRLLQKCIDTGISGIVLFPQDQPFFSEQLLYLLLQKYPLVLIDRNLPRLDTSYVIGDNKTGGALCLRHLHALGHQRICFVSSARRNTFTVRSRIDGILQEAEARNIPESSITIWDFFNKHQPYVHYQKQMMKLIREERITAFIAAESTTCAYLYSLFATMNLRVPEDISLMSFDKPLVESQRPDFFTHISQSEYLMGKEAGTILKHQIETRDPQVTHRVMSPLLEVRKSTRAIVL
;
A
#
# COMPACT_ATOMS: atom_id res chain seq x y z
N MET A 1 32.14 -23.31 -19.94
CA MET A 1 31.56 -23.21 -18.60
C MET A 1 30.26 -22.44 -18.75
N GLU A 2 29.13 -23.11 -18.58
CA GLU A 2 27.85 -22.38 -18.44
C GLU A 2 27.98 -21.44 -17.25
N ARG A 3 27.91 -20.13 -17.49
CA ARG A 3 27.79 -19.16 -16.39
C ARG A 3 26.47 -19.47 -15.68
N GLY A 4 26.55 -19.93 -14.43
CA GLY A 4 25.37 -20.11 -13.61
C GLY A 4 24.54 -18.82 -13.58
N ARG A 5 23.19 -18.95 -13.59
CA ARG A 5 22.31 -17.77 -13.51
C ARG A 5 22.52 -17.05 -12.17
N THR A 6 22.42 -15.74 -12.20
CA THR A 6 22.47 -14.90 -11.00
C THR A 6 21.17 -15.07 -10.20
N GLU A 7 21.23 -15.39 -8.93
CA GLU A 7 20.08 -15.59 -8.08
C GLU A 7 19.74 -14.32 -7.29
N ILE A 8 18.46 -13.92 -7.33
CA ILE A 8 17.92 -12.79 -6.58
C ILE A 8 16.73 -13.23 -5.75
N ALA A 9 16.38 -12.45 -4.74
CA ALA A 9 15.21 -12.70 -3.92
C ALA A 9 14.25 -11.50 -3.90
N CYS A 10 12.94 -11.80 -3.92
CA CYS A 10 11.88 -10.86 -3.62
C CYS A 10 11.19 -11.34 -2.34
N ILE A 11 11.20 -10.52 -1.28
CA ILE A 11 10.58 -10.84 0.01
C ILE A 11 9.46 -9.84 0.24
N LEU A 12 8.19 -10.32 0.32
CA LEU A 12 7.00 -9.50 0.49
C LEU A 12 6.12 -10.01 1.64
N PRO A 13 5.38 -9.13 2.33
CA PRO A 13 4.44 -9.54 3.40
C PRO A 13 3.32 -10.45 2.90
N SER A 14 2.82 -10.19 1.70
CA SER A 14 1.76 -10.95 1.02
C SER A 14 2.01 -10.98 -0.48
N ILE A 15 1.52 -12.03 -1.13
CA ILE A 15 1.49 -12.19 -2.59
C ILE A 15 0.07 -12.53 -3.07
N SER A 16 -0.93 -12.33 -2.23
CA SER A 16 -2.32 -12.75 -2.51
C SER A 16 -3.21 -11.63 -3.04
N ASP A 17 -2.74 -10.39 -3.05
CA ASP A 17 -3.48 -9.24 -3.53
C ASP A 17 -2.93 -8.70 -4.86
N GLN A 18 -3.78 -7.95 -5.58
CA GLN A 18 -3.43 -7.41 -6.90
C GLN A 18 -2.25 -6.44 -6.84
N PHE A 19 -2.13 -5.67 -5.75
CA PHE A 19 -1.05 -4.72 -5.53
C PHE A 19 0.31 -5.44 -5.51
N SER A 20 0.45 -6.44 -4.65
CA SER A 20 1.68 -7.23 -4.53
C SER A 20 2.02 -7.99 -5.81
N LEU A 21 1.01 -8.59 -6.47
CA LEU A 21 1.22 -9.29 -7.74
C LEU A 21 1.70 -8.36 -8.86
N SER A 22 1.14 -7.15 -8.96
CA SER A 22 1.60 -6.15 -9.94
C SER A 22 3.04 -5.72 -9.68
N MET A 23 3.42 -5.51 -8.42
CA MET A 23 4.81 -5.20 -8.07
C MET A 23 5.76 -6.33 -8.44
N VAL A 24 5.43 -7.58 -8.11
CA VAL A 24 6.25 -8.75 -8.46
C VAL A 24 6.44 -8.83 -9.98
N ASN A 25 5.37 -8.69 -10.76
CA ASN A 25 5.47 -8.69 -12.21
C ASN A 25 6.37 -7.57 -12.74
N GLY A 26 6.30 -6.39 -12.11
CA GLY A 26 7.20 -5.28 -12.41
C GLY A 26 8.67 -5.64 -12.12
N ILE A 27 8.97 -6.18 -10.94
CA ILE A 27 10.32 -6.61 -10.55
C ILE A 27 10.85 -7.64 -11.55
N LEU A 28 10.08 -8.69 -11.84
CA LEU A 28 10.49 -9.76 -12.77
C LEU A 28 10.78 -9.22 -14.17
N SER A 29 10.05 -8.19 -14.63
CA SER A 29 10.26 -7.59 -15.95
C SER A 29 11.65 -6.96 -16.13
N ALA A 30 12.35 -6.63 -15.06
CA ALA A 30 13.71 -6.08 -15.08
C ALA A 30 14.80 -7.16 -15.26
N PHE A 31 14.47 -8.44 -15.03
CA PHE A 31 15.43 -9.54 -15.01
C PHE A 31 15.19 -10.55 -16.13
N PRO A 32 16.08 -10.64 -17.12
CA PRO A 32 15.98 -11.66 -18.19
C PRO A 32 16.08 -13.07 -17.61
N MET A 33 15.13 -13.94 -17.95
CA MET A 33 15.03 -15.31 -17.42
C MET A 33 16.24 -16.20 -17.77
N ASP A 34 16.94 -15.90 -18.85
CA ASP A 34 18.13 -16.66 -19.26
C ASP A 34 19.33 -16.41 -18.36
N SER A 35 19.38 -15.24 -17.69
CA SER A 35 20.51 -14.78 -16.89
C SER A 35 20.23 -14.75 -15.41
N TYR A 36 18.95 -14.74 -14.99
CA TYR A 36 18.54 -14.59 -13.59
C TYR A 36 17.55 -15.67 -13.15
N ILE A 37 17.62 -16.02 -11.86
CA ILE A 37 16.62 -16.80 -11.13
C ILE A 37 16.08 -15.91 -10.04
N CYS A 38 14.75 -15.74 -9.96
CA CYS A 38 14.09 -14.98 -8.91
C CYS A 38 13.40 -15.90 -7.92
N HIS A 39 13.84 -15.86 -6.67
CA HIS A 39 13.19 -16.52 -5.55
C HIS A 39 12.13 -15.59 -4.97
N LEU A 40 10.88 -16.04 -4.95
CA LEU A 40 9.78 -15.30 -4.36
C LEU A 40 9.46 -15.86 -2.98
N PHE A 41 9.61 -15.03 -1.94
CA PHE A 41 9.33 -15.40 -0.56
C PHE A 41 8.20 -14.54 0.01
N GLN A 42 7.35 -15.16 0.83
CA GLN A 42 6.34 -14.45 1.59
C GLN A 42 6.72 -14.41 3.07
N SER A 43 6.77 -13.21 3.64
CA SER A 43 7.09 -12.96 5.04
C SER A 43 5.84 -12.51 5.80
N PHE A 44 5.16 -13.43 6.49
CA PHE A 44 3.91 -13.10 7.22
C PHE A 44 4.12 -12.26 8.49
N ASN A 45 5.36 -12.18 8.98
CA ASN A 45 5.71 -11.46 10.20
C ASN A 45 7.21 -11.15 10.25
N PRO A 46 7.65 -10.25 11.14
CA PRO A 46 9.06 -9.85 11.26
C PRO A 46 10.03 -11.02 11.53
N SER A 47 9.62 -11.99 12.34
CA SER A 47 10.49 -13.14 12.65
C SER A 47 10.76 -14.01 11.41
N LEU A 48 9.75 -14.20 10.56
CA LEU A 48 9.94 -14.93 9.29
C LEU A 48 10.77 -14.12 8.30
N GLU A 49 10.54 -12.79 8.21
CA GLU A 49 11.35 -11.90 7.38
C GLU A 49 12.84 -12.04 7.73
N ASN A 50 13.19 -11.97 9.02
CA ASN A 50 14.57 -12.10 9.47
C ASN A 50 15.18 -13.46 9.09
N ARG A 51 14.42 -14.56 9.22
CA ARG A 51 14.89 -15.88 8.80
C ARG A 51 15.09 -15.98 7.29
N LEU A 52 14.24 -15.31 6.50
CA LEU A 52 14.39 -15.28 5.05
C LEU A 52 15.60 -14.45 4.64
N LEU A 53 15.85 -13.31 5.28
CA LEU A 53 17.06 -12.52 5.07
C LEU A 53 18.31 -13.35 5.41
N GLN A 54 18.33 -14.04 6.55
CA GLN A 54 19.43 -14.93 6.91
C GLN A 54 19.64 -16.03 5.86
N LYS A 55 18.56 -16.66 5.40
CA LYS A 55 18.62 -17.65 4.33
C LYS A 55 19.25 -17.10 3.06
N CYS A 56 18.87 -15.88 2.63
CA CYS A 56 19.46 -15.23 1.47
C CYS A 56 20.97 -15.01 1.65
N ILE A 57 21.42 -14.63 2.85
CA ILE A 57 22.84 -14.47 3.19
C ILE A 57 23.56 -15.83 3.07
N ASP A 58 23.03 -16.86 3.70
CA ASP A 58 23.65 -18.20 3.78
C ASP A 58 23.74 -18.88 2.41
N THR A 59 22.78 -18.63 1.52
CA THR A 59 22.73 -19.22 0.18
C THR A 59 23.44 -18.40 -0.88
N GLY A 60 23.97 -17.21 -0.53
CA GLY A 60 24.72 -16.36 -1.45
C GLY A 60 23.85 -15.72 -2.56
N ILE A 61 22.58 -15.42 -2.26
CA ILE A 61 21.72 -14.63 -3.14
C ILE A 61 22.42 -13.34 -3.52
N SER A 62 22.40 -12.93 -4.78
CA SER A 62 23.16 -11.77 -5.28
C SER A 62 22.53 -10.42 -4.99
N GLY A 63 21.23 -10.38 -4.67
CA GLY A 63 20.52 -9.15 -4.33
C GLY A 63 19.09 -9.39 -3.90
N ILE A 64 18.52 -8.44 -3.16
CA ILE A 64 17.20 -8.58 -2.53
C ILE A 64 16.34 -7.35 -2.83
N VAL A 65 15.10 -7.57 -3.30
CA VAL A 65 14.01 -6.59 -3.18
C VAL A 65 13.20 -6.96 -1.95
N LEU A 66 13.12 -6.05 -1.00
CA LEU A 66 12.44 -6.24 0.28
C LEU A 66 11.27 -5.27 0.43
N PHE A 67 10.04 -5.80 0.61
CA PHE A 67 8.94 -5.05 1.15
C PHE A 67 8.93 -5.26 2.68
N PRO A 68 9.48 -4.32 3.47
CA PRO A 68 9.77 -4.59 4.87
C PRO A 68 8.50 -4.68 5.71
N GLN A 69 8.52 -5.56 6.70
CA GLN A 69 7.50 -5.64 7.74
C GLN A 69 7.55 -4.41 8.66
N ASP A 70 6.39 -4.01 9.19
CA ASP A 70 6.35 -3.01 10.25
C ASP A 70 6.91 -3.61 11.55
N GLN A 71 8.02 -3.08 12.00
CA GLN A 71 8.65 -3.51 13.24
C GLN A 71 9.29 -2.31 13.96
N PRO A 72 9.31 -2.32 15.30
CA PRO A 72 9.82 -1.18 16.07
C PRO A 72 11.34 -1.04 15.98
N PHE A 73 12.06 -2.11 15.66
CA PHE A 73 13.51 -2.15 15.57
C PHE A 73 13.95 -2.84 14.28
N PHE A 74 15.10 -2.44 13.75
CA PHE A 74 15.71 -3.10 12.60
C PHE A 74 16.31 -4.44 13.03
N SER A 75 16.18 -5.46 12.17
CA SER A 75 16.80 -6.75 12.44
C SER A 75 18.31 -6.71 12.25
N GLU A 76 19.02 -7.57 12.95
CA GLU A 76 20.46 -7.75 12.79
C GLU A 76 20.83 -8.12 11.36
N GLN A 77 20.04 -8.97 10.71
CA GLN A 77 20.23 -9.40 9.32
C GLN A 77 20.12 -8.23 8.35
N LEU A 78 19.14 -7.35 8.53
CA LEU A 78 19.00 -6.16 7.70
C LEU A 78 20.19 -5.21 7.90
N LEU A 79 20.58 -4.95 9.15
CA LEU A 79 21.74 -4.12 9.46
C LEU A 79 23.03 -4.72 8.90
N TYR A 80 23.21 -6.03 8.98
CA TYR A 80 24.34 -6.73 8.39
C TYR A 80 24.42 -6.49 6.87
N LEU A 81 23.29 -6.70 6.15
CA LEU A 81 23.25 -6.46 4.69
C LEU A 81 23.63 -5.02 4.32
N LEU A 82 23.15 -4.05 5.09
CA LEU A 82 23.50 -2.63 4.87
C LEU A 82 24.98 -2.34 5.12
N LEU A 83 25.55 -2.87 6.21
CA LEU A 83 26.95 -2.71 6.53
C LEU A 83 27.87 -3.35 5.48
N GLN A 84 27.45 -4.47 4.91
CA GLN A 84 28.16 -5.14 3.83
C GLN A 84 27.94 -4.49 2.46
N LYS A 85 27.17 -3.41 2.39
CA LYS A 85 26.77 -2.75 1.13
C LYS A 85 26.19 -3.76 0.13
N TYR A 86 25.40 -4.69 0.66
CA TYR A 86 24.77 -5.73 -0.14
C TYR A 86 23.72 -5.13 -1.06
N PRO A 87 23.58 -5.60 -2.33
CA PRO A 87 22.52 -5.12 -3.23
C PRO A 87 21.13 -5.33 -2.62
N LEU A 88 20.53 -4.23 -2.14
CA LEU A 88 19.24 -4.24 -1.45
C LEU A 88 18.41 -3.03 -1.86
N VAL A 89 17.17 -3.28 -2.27
CA VAL A 89 16.20 -2.24 -2.59
C VAL A 89 14.93 -2.47 -1.78
N LEU A 90 14.52 -1.46 -1.01
CA LEU A 90 13.23 -1.47 -0.32
C LEU A 90 12.11 -1.08 -1.30
N ILE A 91 10.94 -1.70 -1.17
CA ILE A 91 9.77 -1.37 -1.98
C ILE A 91 8.56 -1.10 -1.09
N ASP A 92 7.68 -0.17 -1.50
CA ASP A 92 6.47 0.31 -0.82
C ASP A 92 6.71 1.06 0.49
N ARG A 93 7.70 0.64 1.26
CA ARG A 93 8.09 1.28 2.53
C ARG A 93 9.58 1.56 2.54
N ASN A 94 9.95 2.71 3.03
CA ASN A 94 11.33 3.00 3.41
C ASN A 94 11.52 2.79 4.91
N LEU A 95 12.75 2.67 5.31
CA LEU A 95 13.13 2.58 6.73
C LEU A 95 13.83 3.88 7.11
N PRO A 96 13.15 4.82 7.82
CA PRO A 96 13.75 6.07 8.22
C PRO A 96 15.05 5.85 8.99
N ARG A 97 16.06 6.68 8.75
CA ARG A 97 17.42 6.62 9.35
C ARG A 97 18.33 5.53 8.79
N LEU A 98 17.91 4.75 7.79
CA LEU A 98 18.80 3.85 7.06
C LEU A 98 19.08 4.41 5.67
N ASP A 99 20.35 4.47 5.32
CA ASP A 99 20.78 4.89 3.99
C ASP A 99 20.73 3.69 3.04
N THR A 100 19.58 3.47 2.42
CA THR A 100 19.33 2.36 1.50
C THR A 100 18.46 2.78 0.34
N SER A 101 18.61 2.12 -0.79
CA SER A 101 17.77 2.36 -1.96
C SER A 101 16.33 1.98 -1.67
N TYR A 102 15.39 2.81 -2.15
CA TYR A 102 13.96 2.50 -2.04
C TYR A 102 13.15 3.03 -3.22
N VAL A 103 12.02 2.36 -3.46
CA VAL A 103 10.95 2.80 -4.35
C VAL A 103 9.64 2.76 -3.58
N ILE A 104 9.02 3.92 -3.35
CA ILE A 104 7.79 4.06 -2.55
C ILE A 104 6.74 4.89 -3.30
N GLY A 105 5.47 4.72 -2.94
CA GLY A 105 4.40 5.60 -3.39
C GLY A 105 4.36 6.91 -2.57
N ASP A 106 3.96 8.03 -3.20
CA ASP A 106 3.66 9.28 -2.49
C ASP A 106 2.30 9.17 -1.80
N ASN A 107 2.30 8.49 -0.65
CA ASN A 107 1.12 8.26 0.17
C ASN A 107 0.45 9.56 0.64
N LYS A 108 1.24 10.61 0.86
CA LYS A 108 0.75 11.91 1.30
C LYS A 108 -0.05 12.59 0.20
N THR A 109 0.50 12.67 -1.00
CA THR A 109 -0.23 13.18 -2.17
C THR A 109 -1.47 12.32 -2.47
N GLY A 110 -1.39 10.99 -2.31
CA GLY A 110 -2.53 10.10 -2.45
C GLY A 110 -3.66 10.44 -1.47
N GLY A 111 -3.34 10.68 -0.20
CA GLY A 111 -4.32 11.15 0.80
C GLY A 111 -4.99 12.46 0.43
N ALA A 112 -4.19 13.45 0.00
CA ALA A 112 -4.68 14.75 -0.47
C ALA A 112 -5.64 14.60 -1.66
N LEU A 113 -5.31 13.74 -2.64
CA LEU A 113 -6.17 13.46 -3.80
C LEU A 113 -7.51 12.85 -3.40
N CYS A 114 -7.54 11.97 -2.39
CA CYS A 114 -8.79 11.40 -1.89
C CYS A 114 -9.72 12.49 -1.35
N LEU A 115 -9.22 13.34 -0.46
CA LEU A 115 -10.02 14.41 0.12
C LEU A 115 -10.49 15.40 -0.96
N ARG A 116 -9.59 15.81 -1.84
CA ARG A 116 -9.88 16.74 -2.93
C ARG A 116 -11.01 16.23 -3.80
N HIS A 117 -10.98 14.96 -4.18
CA HIS A 117 -12.01 14.34 -5.00
C HIS A 117 -13.39 14.33 -4.30
N LEU A 118 -13.45 13.83 -3.07
CA LEU A 118 -14.71 13.75 -2.34
C LEU A 118 -15.29 15.13 -2.00
N HIS A 119 -14.43 16.09 -1.63
CA HIS A 119 -14.86 17.45 -1.37
C HIS A 119 -15.40 18.14 -2.65
N ALA A 120 -14.78 17.89 -3.81
CA ALA A 120 -15.27 18.41 -5.10
C ALA A 120 -16.65 17.82 -5.50
N LEU A 121 -16.98 16.63 -4.99
CA LEU A 121 -18.30 16.00 -5.12
C LEU A 121 -19.32 16.50 -4.08
N GLY A 122 -18.94 17.47 -3.21
CA GLY A 122 -19.81 18.07 -2.21
C GLY A 122 -19.85 17.33 -0.86
N HIS A 123 -19.02 16.29 -0.66
CA HIS A 123 -18.95 15.62 0.63
C HIS A 123 -18.28 16.50 1.68
N GLN A 124 -19.04 16.84 2.74
CA GLN A 124 -18.55 17.67 3.85
C GLN A 124 -18.16 16.86 5.08
N ARG A 125 -18.62 15.62 5.18
CA ARG A 125 -18.34 14.71 6.29
C ARG A 125 -17.79 13.41 5.71
N ILE A 126 -16.51 13.12 5.99
CA ILE A 126 -15.75 12.05 5.37
C ILE A 126 -15.10 11.20 6.48
N CYS A 127 -15.15 9.88 6.33
CA CYS A 127 -14.48 8.96 7.24
C CYS A 127 -13.35 8.22 6.52
N PHE A 128 -12.14 8.31 7.07
CA PHE A 128 -11.02 7.44 6.68
C PHE A 128 -11.01 6.21 7.58
N VAL A 129 -10.97 5.02 6.98
CA VAL A 129 -11.01 3.73 7.68
C VAL A 129 -9.75 2.94 7.40
N SER A 130 -9.07 2.50 8.45
CA SER A 130 -7.89 1.64 8.35
C SER A 130 -7.99 0.42 9.25
N SER A 131 -7.59 -0.75 8.73
CA SER A 131 -7.36 -1.96 9.52
C SER A 131 -5.95 -2.00 10.13
N ALA A 132 -5.05 -1.17 9.65
CA ALA A 132 -3.72 -1.00 10.19
C ALA A 132 -3.73 0.04 11.32
N ARG A 133 -2.91 -0.19 12.33
CA ARG A 133 -2.72 0.81 13.38
C ARG A 133 -2.13 2.09 12.77
N ARG A 134 -2.50 3.27 13.29
CA ARG A 134 -1.92 4.58 12.89
C ARG A 134 -0.39 4.62 12.84
N ASN A 135 0.27 3.62 13.39
CA ASN A 135 1.72 3.55 13.47
C ASN A 135 2.40 3.06 12.18
N THR A 136 1.65 2.51 11.21
CA THR A 136 2.24 2.18 9.92
C THR A 136 2.56 3.47 9.16
N PHE A 137 3.77 3.55 8.62
CA PHE A 137 4.26 4.76 7.94
C PHE A 137 3.33 5.18 6.79
N THR A 138 2.89 4.23 5.96
CA THR A 138 2.02 4.49 4.82
C THR A 138 0.66 5.05 5.24
N VAL A 139 0.00 4.44 6.25
CA VAL A 139 -1.30 4.91 6.76
C VAL A 139 -1.18 6.30 7.37
N ARG A 140 -0.14 6.55 8.17
CA ARG A 140 0.13 7.88 8.73
C ARG A 140 0.28 8.91 7.62
N SER A 141 1.11 8.63 6.62
CA SER A 141 1.33 9.56 5.51
C SER A 141 0.05 9.85 4.72
N ARG A 142 -0.84 8.86 4.53
CA ARG A 142 -2.17 9.04 3.91
C ARG A 142 -3.04 10.00 4.74
N ILE A 143 -3.10 9.78 6.06
CA ILE A 143 -3.83 10.66 7.00
C ILE A 143 -3.25 12.07 6.97
N ASP A 144 -1.92 12.22 7.07
CA ASP A 144 -1.24 13.51 7.03
C ASP A 144 -1.57 14.28 5.73
N GLY A 145 -1.64 13.57 4.60
CA GLY A 145 -2.04 14.16 3.33
C GLY A 145 -3.49 14.66 3.33
N ILE A 146 -4.41 13.88 3.89
CA ILE A 146 -5.82 14.27 4.06
C ILE A 146 -5.93 15.52 4.93
N LEU A 147 -5.28 15.53 6.10
CA LEU A 147 -5.38 16.64 7.04
C LEU A 147 -4.74 17.92 6.51
N GLN A 148 -3.60 17.84 5.83
CA GLN A 148 -2.98 19.00 5.19
C GLN A 148 -3.82 19.56 4.03
N GLU A 149 -4.45 18.72 3.23
CA GLU A 149 -5.36 19.17 2.18
C GLU A 149 -6.62 19.81 2.79
N ALA A 150 -7.10 19.31 3.93
CA ALA A 150 -8.22 19.91 4.66
C ALA A 150 -7.86 21.33 5.14
N GLU A 151 -6.70 21.49 5.76
CA GLU A 151 -6.18 22.78 6.20
C GLU A 151 -6.05 23.76 5.02
N ALA A 152 -5.41 23.33 3.93
CA ALA A 152 -5.21 24.16 2.73
C ALA A 152 -6.52 24.64 2.09
N ARG A 153 -7.63 23.94 2.31
CA ARG A 153 -8.96 24.26 1.79
C ARG A 153 -9.90 24.86 2.84
N ASN A 154 -9.41 25.16 4.04
CA ASN A 154 -10.22 25.62 5.16
C ASN A 154 -11.40 24.67 5.49
N ILE A 155 -11.21 23.36 5.29
CA ILE A 155 -12.16 22.33 5.71
C ILE A 155 -11.91 22.06 7.20
N PRO A 156 -12.92 22.21 8.07
CA PRO A 156 -12.74 21.94 9.50
C PRO A 156 -12.26 20.51 9.75
N GLU A 157 -11.28 20.32 10.63
CA GLU A 157 -10.78 18.99 11.00
C GLU A 157 -11.92 18.10 11.55
N SER A 158 -12.90 18.69 12.23
CA SER A 158 -14.11 18.00 12.71
C SER A 158 -14.98 17.40 11.59
N SER A 159 -14.70 17.75 10.33
CA SER A 159 -15.33 17.18 9.15
C SER A 159 -14.70 15.85 8.72
N ILE A 160 -13.53 15.51 9.27
CA ILE A 160 -12.76 14.31 8.94
C ILE A 160 -12.74 13.38 10.15
N THR A 161 -13.38 12.24 10.03
CA THR A 161 -13.33 11.18 11.04
C THR A 161 -12.26 10.16 10.66
N ILE A 162 -11.34 9.87 11.59
CA ILE A 162 -10.33 8.83 11.38
C ILE A 162 -10.71 7.63 12.24
N TRP A 163 -11.04 6.51 11.59
CA TRP A 163 -11.37 5.25 12.23
C TRP A 163 -10.28 4.22 11.98
N ASP A 164 -9.32 4.12 12.89
CA ASP A 164 -8.12 3.29 12.81
C ASP A 164 -8.14 2.04 13.70
N PHE A 165 -9.29 1.70 14.28
CA PHE A 165 -9.51 0.50 15.11
C PHE A 165 -10.29 -0.59 14.36
N PHE A 166 -10.44 -0.45 13.08
CA PHE A 166 -11.17 -1.38 12.27
C PHE A 166 -10.41 -2.71 12.14
N ASN A 167 -11.07 -3.83 12.42
CA ASN A 167 -10.53 -5.17 12.23
C ASN A 167 -11.39 -5.95 11.22
N LYS A 168 -10.90 -6.07 10.00
CA LYS A 168 -11.58 -6.76 8.89
C LYS A 168 -11.85 -8.26 9.14
N HIS A 169 -11.29 -8.85 10.19
CA HIS A 169 -11.55 -10.23 10.58
C HIS A 169 -12.75 -10.39 11.54
N GLN A 170 -13.32 -9.29 12.01
CA GLN A 170 -14.53 -9.33 12.82
C GLN A 170 -15.79 -9.50 11.94
N PRO A 171 -16.82 -10.21 12.43
CA PRO A 171 -18.10 -10.31 11.71
C PRO A 171 -18.73 -8.93 11.44
N TYR A 172 -19.46 -8.79 10.35
CA TYR A 172 -20.10 -7.53 9.97
C TYR A 172 -21.00 -6.96 11.08
N VAL A 173 -21.73 -7.81 11.79
CA VAL A 173 -22.63 -7.40 12.90
C VAL A 173 -21.88 -6.61 13.99
N HIS A 174 -20.60 -6.88 14.19
CA HIS A 174 -19.77 -6.17 15.17
C HIS A 174 -19.70 -4.66 14.86
N TYR A 175 -19.69 -4.28 13.59
CA TYR A 175 -19.50 -2.89 13.17
C TYR A 175 -20.80 -2.20 12.75
N GLN A 176 -21.91 -2.91 12.57
CA GLN A 176 -23.17 -2.32 12.08
C GLN A 176 -23.63 -1.14 12.95
N LYS A 177 -23.61 -1.30 14.28
CA LYS A 177 -24.01 -0.23 15.21
C LYS A 177 -23.09 1.00 15.09
N GLN A 178 -21.79 0.78 15.05
CA GLN A 178 -20.81 1.87 14.91
C GLN A 178 -20.96 2.57 13.55
N MET A 179 -21.13 1.81 12.49
CA MET A 179 -21.33 2.34 11.14
C MET A 179 -22.60 3.19 11.06
N MET A 180 -23.72 2.71 11.66
CA MET A 180 -24.95 3.48 11.73
C MET A 180 -24.79 4.79 12.50
N LYS A 181 -23.98 4.80 13.56
CA LYS A 181 -23.65 6.03 14.29
C LYS A 181 -22.92 7.01 13.38
N LEU A 182 -21.85 6.58 12.71
CA LEU A 182 -21.09 7.43 11.78
C LEU A 182 -21.99 8.04 10.70
N ILE A 183 -22.87 7.24 10.10
CA ILE A 183 -23.72 7.69 8.99
C ILE A 183 -24.84 8.62 9.47
N ARG A 184 -25.55 8.25 10.55
CA ARG A 184 -26.76 8.96 10.97
C ARG A 184 -26.49 10.12 11.92
N GLU A 185 -25.62 9.93 12.93
CA GLU A 185 -25.34 10.94 13.95
C GLU A 185 -24.23 11.89 13.48
N GLU A 186 -23.14 11.35 12.95
CA GLU A 186 -22.01 12.15 12.46
C GLU A 186 -22.19 12.61 11.00
N ARG A 187 -23.24 12.14 10.33
CA ARG A 187 -23.60 12.49 8.93
C ARG A 187 -22.49 12.23 7.93
N ILE A 188 -21.72 11.15 8.13
CA ILE A 188 -20.71 10.71 7.16
C ILE A 188 -21.41 10.29 5.87
N THR A 189 -20.96 10.85 4.76
CA THR A 189 -21.53 10.59 3.42
C THR A 189 -20.52 9.92 2.47
N ALA A 190 -19.24 9.89 2.85
CA ALA A 190 -18.18 9.24 2.07
C ALA A 190 -17.17 8.56 2.97
N PHE A 191 -16.65 7.43 2.49
CA PHE A 191 -15.62 6.65 3.15
C PHE A 191 -14.39 6.51 2.25
N ILE A 192 -13.21 6.66 2.85
CA ILE A 192 -11.92 6.38 2.25
C ILE A 192 -11.36 5.15 2.95
N ALA A 193 -11.27 4.03 2.26
CA ALA A 193 -10.60 2.84 2.77
C ALA A 193 -9.08 2.97 2.59
N ALA A 194 -8.34 2.75 3.66
CA ALA A 194 -6.89 2.87 3.63
C ALA A 194 -6.21 1.85 2.70
N GLU A 195 -6.88 0.75 2.37
CA GLU A 195 -6.36 -0.34 1.55
C GLU A 195 -7.49 -1.10 0.83
N SER A 196 -7.16 -1.81 -0.23
CA SER A 196 -8.12 -2.54 -1.07
C SER A 196 -8.97 -3.56 -0.28
N THR A 197 -8.36 -4.28 0.66
CA THR A 197 -9.05 -5.29 1.49
C THR A 197 -10.04 -4.65 2.48
N THR A 198 -9.72 -3.50 3.04
CA THR A 198 -10.64 -2.71 3.87
C THR A 198 -11.81 -2.20 3.04
N CYS A 199 -11.57 -1.76 1.80
CA CYS A 199 -12.63 -1.34 0.90
C CYS A 199 -13.60 -2.49 0.58
N ALA A 200 -13.09 -3.66 0.24
CA ALA A 200 -13.91 -4.84 -0.05
C ALA A 200 -14.78 -5.23 1.16
N TYR A 201 -14.23 -5.19 2.36
CA TYR A 201 -15.00 -5.44 3.58
C TYR A 201 -16.08 -4.39 3.82
N LEU A 202 -15.76 -3.10 3.72
CA LEU A 202 -16.72 -2.01 3.91
C LEU A 202 -17.87 -2.11 2.89
N TYR A 203 -17.56 -2.41 1.64
CA TYR A 203 -18.56 -2.61 0.61
C TYR A 203 -19.54 -3.73 0.98
N SER A 204 -19.02 -4.88 1.44
CA SER A 204 -19.84 -6.00 1.91
C SER A 204 -20.63 -5.65 3.17
N LEU A 205 -20.03 -4.93 4.12
CA LEU A 205 -20.71 -4.43 5.32
C LEU A 205 -21.89 -3.52 4.95
N PHE A 206 -21.71 -2.56 4.04
CA PHE A 206 -22.77 -1.69 3.57
C PHE A 206 -23.91 -2.49 2.94
N ALA A 207 -23.61 -3.50 2.12
CA ALA A 207 -24.62 -4.38 1.54
C ALA A 207 -25.46 -5.10 2.62
N THR A 208 -24.84 -5.60 3.71
CA THR A 208 -25.58 -6.21 4.83
C THR A 208 -26.49 -5.23 5.58
N MET A 209 -26.23 -3.92 5.43
CA MET A 209 -27.01 -2.84 6.03
C MET A 209 -28.04 -2.24 5.05
N ASN A 210 -28.21 -2.81 3.86
CA ASN A 210 -29.03 -2.31 2.76
C ASN A 210 -28.62 -0.88 2.31
N LEU A 211 -27.35 -0.52 2.44
CA LEU A 211 -26.79 0.73 1.95
C LEU A 211 -26.16 0.52 0.58
N ARG A 212 -26.56 1.32 -0.39
CA ARG A 212 -26.08 1.23 -1.76
C ARG A 212 -24.87 2.15 -1.98
N VAL A 213 -23.88 1.64 -2.67
CA VAL A 213 -22.73 2.42 -3.12
C VAL A 213 -22.89 2.61 -4.64
N PRO A 214 -22.89 3.85 -5.15
CA PRO A 214 -22.65 5.13 -4.46
C PRO A 214 -23.95 5.83 -3.98
N GLU A 215 -25.16 5.27 -4.18
CA GLU A 215 -26.45 5.96 -4.04
C GLU A 215 -26.69 6.49 -2.62
N ASP A 216 -26.32 5.75 -1.61
CA ASP A 216 -26.51 6.12 -0.20
C ASP A 216 -25.18 6.59 0.43
N ILE A 217 -24.05 6.00 0.02
CA ILE A 217 -22.71 6.27 0.55
C ILE A 217 -21.67 6.19 -0.57
N SER A 218 -20.82 7.20 -0.72
CA SER A 218 -19.62 7.13 -1.56
C SER A 218 -18.52 6.32 -0.87
N LEU A 219 -17.85 5.46 -1.63
CA LEU A 219 -16.72 4.64 -1.15
C LEU A 219 -15.57 4.70 -2.13
N MET A 220 -14.36 5.06 -1.64
CA MET A 220 -13.13 4.99 -2.41
C MET A 220 -12.02 4.29 -1.65
N SER A 221 -10.96 3.90 -2.33
CA SER A 221 -9.89 3.08 -1.80
C SER A 221 -8.51 3.61 -2.14
N PHE A 222 -7.53 3.30 -1.30
CA PHE A 222 -6.17 3.09 -1.80
C PHE A 222 -6.09 1.68 -2.39
N ASP A 223 -5.47 1.59 -3.56
CA ASP A 223 -5.36 0.42 -4.40
C ASP A 223 -6.72 -0.13 -4.88
N LYS A 224 -6.68 -0.86 -5.99
CA LYS A 224 -7.87 -1.43 -6.62
C LYS A 224 -8.41 -2.62 -5.81
N PRO A 225 -9.64 -2.54 -5.26
CA PRO A 225 -10.23 -3.67 -4.55
C PRO A 225 -10.59 -4.81 -5.51
N LEU A 226 -10.37 -6.05 -5.07
CA LEU A 226 -10.91 -7.24 -5.72
C LEU A 226 -12.19 -7.66 -4.99
N VAL A 227 -13.33 -7.51 -5.64
CA VAL A 227 -14.64 -7.95 -5.14
C VAL A 227 -15.28 -8.82 -6.21
N GLU A 228 -15.45 -10.11 -5.91
CA GLU A 228 -15.89 -11.14 -6.87
C GLU A 228 -17.23 -10.82 -7.56
N SER A 229 -18.15 -10.16 -6.83
CA SER A 229 -19.48 -9.82 -7.34
C SER A 229 -19.50 -8.54 -8.18
N GLN A 230 -18.38 -7.87 -8.39
CA GLN A 230 -18.33 -6.55 -9.00
C GLN A 230 -17.63 -6.51 -10.33
N ARG A 231 -18.09 -5.57 -11.14
CA ARG A 231 -17.42 -5.22 -12.39
C ARG A 231 -16.01 -4.71 -12.09
N PRO A 232 -15.00 -5.07 -12.87
CA PRO A 232 -13.59 -4.76 -12.60
C PRO A 232 -13.28 -3.26 -12.47
N ASP A 233 -14.17 -2.37 -12.92
CA ASP A 233 -13.97 -0.91 -12.92
C ASP A 233 -15.06 -0.17 -12.13
N PHE A 234 -15.46 -0.71 -10.98
CA PHE A 234 -16.49 -0.08 -10.15
C PHE A 234 -15.92 0.92 -9.15
N PHE A 235 -14.77 0.61 -8.50
CA PHE A 235 -14.27 1.41 -7.40
C PHE A 235 -13.38 2.55 -7.85
N THR A 236 -13.70 3.78 -7.43
CA THR A 236 -12.79 4.93 -7.43
C THR A 236 -11.65 4.62 -6.47
N HIS A 237 -10.40 4.78 -6.93
CA HIS A 237 -9.25 4.43 -6.11
C HIS A 237 -8.00 5.25 -6.45
N ILE A 238 -7.05 5.26 -5.53
CA ILE A 238 -5.69 5.75 -5.77
C ILE A 238 -4.86 4.57 -6.24
N SER A 239 -4.36 4.61 -7.47
CA SER A 239 -3.34 3.71 -7.99
C SER A 239 -1.95 4.25 -7.64
N GLN A 240 -1.10 3.41 -7.12
CA GLN A 240 0.28 3.74 -6.76
C GLN A 240 1.27 3.41 -7.89
N SER A 241 0.79 3.02 -9.07
CA SER A 241 1.62 2.57 -10.20
C SER A 241 2.48 1.36 -9.86
N GLU A 242 1.87 0.35 -9.23
CA GLU A 242 2.52 -0.80 -8.59
C GLU A 242 3.49 -1.55 -9.51
N TYR A 243 3.07 -1.77 -10.77
CA TYR A 243 3.95 -2.39 -11.77
C TYR A 243 5.21 -1.56 -12.02
N LEU A 244 5.06 -0.23 -12.14
CA LEU A 244 6.21 0.66 -12.36
C LEU A 244 7.09 0.75 -11.12
N MET A 245 6.52 0.72 -9.92
CA MET A 245 7.29 0.62 -8.68
C MET A 245 8.15 -0.63 -8.68
N GLY A 246 7.56 -1.77 -9.00
CA GLY A 246 8.29 -3.03 -9.10
C GLY A 246 9.40 -3.00 -10.15
N LYS A 247 9.10 -2.49 -11.34
CA LYS A 247 10.06 -2.36 -12.44
C LYS A 247 11.24 -1.48 -12.07
N GLU A 248 10.98 -0.34 -11.43
CA GLU A 248 12.03 0.57 -10.97
C GLU A 248 12.90 -0.07 -9.87
N ALA A 249 12.27 -0.75 -8.90
CA ALA A 249 13.02 -1.48 -7.86
C ALA A 249 13.90 -2.57 -8.45
N GLY A 250 13.38 -3.35 -9.40
CA GLY A 250 14.15 -4.37 -10.12
C GLY A 250 15.29 -3.76 -10.94
N THR A 251 15.07 -2.63 -11.59
CA THR A 251 16.09 -1.92 -12.38
C THR A 251 17.24 -1.42 -11.49
N ILE A 252 16.91 -0.81 -10.35
CA ILE A 252 17.90 -0.36 -9.37
C ILE A 252 18.71 -1.55 -8.83
N LEU A 253 18.02 -2.63 -8.42
CA LEU A 253 18.69 -3.83 -7.90
C LEU A 253 19.62 -4.45 -8.93
N LYS A 254 19.16 -4.58 -10.19
CA LYS A 254 19.97 -5.10 -11.29
C LYS A 254 21.22 -4.27 -11.51
N HIS A 255 21.09 -2.95 -11.51
CA HIS A 255 22.23 -2.04 -11.64
C HIS A 255 23.25 -2.25 -10.50
N GLN A 256 22.81 -2.32 -9.25
CA GLN A 256 23.67 -2.56 -8.10
C GLN A 256 24.45 -3.89 -8.22
N ILE A 257 23.79 -4.95 -8.70
CA ILE A 257 24.41 -6.28 -8.91
C ILE A 257 25.47 -6.22 -10.02
N GLU A 258 25.13 -5.65 -11.18
CA GLU A 258 25.97 -5.65 -12.37
C GLU A 258 27.21 -4.74 -12.24
N THR A 259 27.04 -3.59 -11.60
CA THR A 259 28.14 -2.62 -11.42
C THR A 259 28.94 -2.84 -10.14
N ARG A 260 28.39 -3.62 -9.19
CA ARG A 260 28.91 -3.72 -7.80
C ARG A 260 29.02 -2.35 -7.11
N ASP A 261 28.21 -1.40 -7.58
CA ASP A 261 28.13 -0.06 -7.03
C ASP A 261 26.86 0.05 -6.17
N PRO A 262 26.98 0.18 -4.84
CA PRO A 262 25.85 0.30 -3.94
C PRO A 262 25.27 1.72 -3.90
N GLN A 263 25.38 2.50 -4.98
CA GLN A 263 24.83 3.84 -5.02
C GLN A 263 23.37 3.85 -4.57
N VAL A 264 23.11 4.60 -3.50
CA VAL A 264 21.78 4.71 -2.93
C VAL A 264 20.88 5.53 -3.85
N THR A 265 19.73 4.97 -4.21
CA THR A 265 18.76 5.59 -5.10
C THR A 265 17.40 5.66 -4.42
N HIS A 266 16.84 6.86 -4.34
CA HIS A 266 15.50 7.10 -3.79
C HIS A 266 14.52 7.43 -4.91
N ARG A 267 13.41 6.68 -4.98
CA ARG A 267 12.31 6.94 -5.92
C ARG A 267 11.00 7.05 -5.18
N VAL A 268 10.28 8.13 -5.45
CA VAL A 268 8.93 8.37 -4.95
C VAL A 268 8.01 8.44 -6.16
N MET A 269 7.07 7.51 -6.25
CA MET A 269 6.15 7.38 -7.38
C MET A 269 4.90 8.22 -7.13
N SER A 270 4.53 9.04 -8.12
CA SER A 270 3.31 9.83 -8.03
C SER A 270 2.07 8.95 -8.11
N PRO A 271 1.10 9.10 -7.19
CA PRO A 271 -0.16 8.39 -7.25
C PRO A 271 -1.07 8.94 -8.34
N LEU A 272 -1.96 8.10 -8.86
CA LEU A 272 -3.00 8.47 -9.81
C LEU A 272 -4.38 8.24 -9.20
N LEU A 273 -5.26 9.23 -9.34
CA LEU A 273 -6.67 9.06 -8.99
C LEU A 273 -7.44 8.46 -10.18
N GLU A 274 -7.91 7.24 -10.00
CA GLU A 274 -8.75 6.52 -10.94
C GLU A 274 -10.23 6.69 -10.56
N VAL A 275 -10.91 7.66 -11.19
CA VAL A 275 -12.34 7.93 -10.92
C VAL A 275 -13.20 6.86 -11.58
N ARG A 276 -14.09 6.26 -10.81
CA ARG A 276 -15.02 5.20 -11.23
C ARG A 276 -16.41 5.45 -10.65
N LYS A 277 -17.25 4.41 -10.53
CA LYS A 277 -18.67 4.50 -10.22
C LYS A 277 -19.01 4.49 -8.72
N SER A 278 -18.06 4.19 -7.83
CA SER A 278 -18.31 4.04 -6.39
C SER A 278 -18.35 5.36 -5.61
N THR A 279 -18.15 6.48 -6.29
CA THR A 279 -18.31 7.83 -5.73
C THR A 279 -19.24 8.66 -6.61
N ARG A 280 -20.06 9.51 -6.00
CA ARG A 280 -20.98 10.42 -6.71
C ARG A 280 -21.08 11.78 -6.03
N ALA A 281 -21.51 12.78 -6.78
CA ALA A 281 -21.86 14.08 -6.21
C ALA A 281 -23.06 13.97 -5.26
N ILE A 282 -23.00 14.73 -4.16
CA ILE A 282 -24.16 14.94 -3.30
C ILE A 282 -25.11 15.87 -4.02
N VAL A 283 -26.35 15.41 -4.23
CA VAL A 283 -27.45 16.29 -4.66
C VAL A 283 -28.02 16.90 -3.39
N LEU A 284 -27.82 18.20 -3.21
CA LEU A 284 -28.40 18.99 -2.12
C LEU A 284 -29.90 19.13 -2.28
#